data_19c9de8fc335d6aa5d12520a9b0ce6fb
#
_entry.id   19c9de8fc335d6aa5d12520a9b0ce6fb
#
_cell.length_a   1.000
_cell.length_b   1.000
_cell.length_c   1.000
_cell.angle_alpha   90.00
_cell.angle_beta   90.00
_cell.angle_gamma   90.00
#
_symmetry.space_group_name_H-M   'P 1'
#
loop_
_entity.id
_entity.type
_entity.pdbx_description
1 polymer ?
#
loop_
_entity_poly.entity_id
_entity_poly.type
_entity_poly.pdbx_seq_one_letter_code
_entity_poly.pdbx_strand_id
1 'polypeptide(L)'
;AREMCIRDRYSRQMRRTIENTDHLTVRQAEVADILTDDDKNVTGVKTYSGAVYHCRAVVLCTGTYLKARCIYGDVSSYTGPNGLQAANHLTDALKRLGIEVRRFKTGTPARVDKRSIDFSKMEEQFGDKHIVPFSFTTNPDDIQKEQVSCYLTYTNEKTHKIIRDNLDRSPLYSGKIEGTGPRYCPSIEDKVVRFADKDRHQVFVEPEGNYTNEMYLGGMSSSLPEDVQYAMYRTVPGLENVKIVRNAYAIEYDCINAVELKSSLEFKNVHGLFSGGQINGSSGYEEAAVQGLIAGINAAMKLLGRVPLILDRSEAYIG
;
A
#
# COMPACT_ATOMS: atom_id res chain seq x y z
N ALA A 1 11.08 -4.66 -11.70
CA ALA A 1 12.28 -4.51 -10.86
C ALA A 1 12.03 -3.67 -9.61
N ARG A 2 11.29 -2.55 -9.71
CA ARG A 2 11.00 -1.64 -8.58
C ARG A 2 10.22 -2.34 -7.46
N GLU A 3 9.13 -3.02 -7.78
CA GLU A 3 8.31 -3.77 -6.84
C GLU A 3 9.10 -4.87 -6.12
N MET A 4 9.93 -5.61 -6.84
CA MET A 4 10.81 -6.63 -6.26
C MET A 4 11.81 -6.03 -5.28
N CYS A 5 12.42 -4.87 -5.60
CA CYS A 5 13.35 -4.19 -4.69
C CYS A 5 12.68 -3.76 -3.39
N ILE A 6 11.45 -3.25 -3.46
CA ILE A 6 10.67 -2.84 -2.29
C ILE A 6 10.34 -4.06 -1.41
N ARG A 7 9.88 -5.15 -2.02
CA ARG A 7 9.40 -6.32 -1.27
C ARG A 7 10.52 -7.16 -0.66
N ASP A 8 11.64 -7.28 -1.34
CA ASP A 8 12.77 -8.11 -0.90
C ASP A 8 13.84 -7.31 -0.14
N ARG A 9 14.47 -6.35 -0.81
CA ARG A 9 15.67 -5.69 -0.28
C ARG A 9 15.36 -4.55 0.67
N TYR A 10 14.39 -3.70 0.31
CA TYR A 10 14.00 -2.55 1.13
C TYR A 10 13.48 -3.00 2.49
N SER A 11 12.54 -3.93 2.51
CA SER A 11 11.94 -4.46 3.74
C SER A 11 13.01 -5.04 4.68
N ARG A 12 13.91 -5.87 4.15
CA ARG A 12 15.01 -6.47 4.93
C ARG A 12 15.99 -5.42 5.45
N GLN A 13 16.36 -4.46 4.61
CA GLN A 13 17.30 -3.40 5.01
C GLN A 13 16.68 -2.47 6.07
N MET A 14 15.42 -2.06 5.88
CA MET A 14 14.74 -1.22 6.85
C MET A 14 14.54 -1.92 8.19
N ARG A 15 14.16 -3.20 8.18
CA ARG A 15 14.09 -4.01 9.39
C ARG A 15 15.43 -4.03 10.14
N ARG A 16 16.52 -4.30 9.42
CA ARG A 16 17.86 -4.30 10.00
C ARG A 16 18.24 -2.93 10.58
N THR A 17 17.91 -1.84 9.88
CA THR A 17 18.17 -0.48 10.34
C THR A 17 17.40 -0.19 11.63
N ILE A 18 16.12 -0.49 11.67
CA ILE A 18 15.26 -0.27 12.84
C ILE A 18 15.75 -1.09 14.05
N GLU A 19 16.05 -2.38 13.86
CA GLU A 19 16.48 -3.28 14.93
C GLU A 19 17.87 -2.93 15.49
N ASN A 20 18.72 -2.21 14.75
CA ASN A 20 20.05 -1.78 15.17
C ASN A 20 20.14 -0.27 15.48
N THR A 21 19.02 0.43 15.57
CA THR A 21 19.02 1.84 15.96
C THR A 21 18.96 1.96 17.48
N ASP A 22 19.93 2.67 18.06
CA ASP A 22 19.97 2.91 19.50
C ASP A 22 18.72 3.64 20.00
N HIS A 23 18.27 3.27 21.19
CA HIS A 23 17.08 3.83 21.86
C HIS A 23 15.75 3.59 21.12
N LEU A 24 15.72 2.70 20.12
CA LEU A 24 14.52 2.29 19.40
C LEU A 24 14.13 0.87 19.79
N THR A 25 12.91 0.69 20.29
CA THR A 25 12.36 -0.63 20.62
C THR A 25 11.23 -0.99 19.66
N VAL A 26 11.35 -2.14 19.01
CA VAL A 26 10.29 -2.70 18.14
C VAL A 26 9.43 -3.65 18.97
N ARG A 27 8.11 -3.45 18.97
CA ARG A 27 7.15 -4.31 19.67
C ARG A 27 6.00 -4.70 18.77
N GLN A 28 5.60 -5.96 18.84
CA GLN A 28 4.36 -6.44 18.23
C GLN A 28 3.22 -6.24 19.22
N ALA A 29 2.36 -5.26 18.94
CA ALA A 29 1.17 -4.98 19.72
C ALA A 29 0.15 -4.21 18.86
N GLU A 30 -1.14 -4.44 19.07
CA GLU A 30 -2.20 -3.61 18.49
C GLU A 30 -2.48 -2.45 19.44
N VAL A 31 -2.30 -1.22 18.96
CA VAL A 31 -2.70 -0.01 19.69
C VAL A 31 -4.21 0.17 19.50
N ALA A 32 -4.93 0.21 20.61
CA ALA A 32 -6.38 0.35 20.64
C ALA A 32 -6.85 1.75 21.05
N ASP A 33 -5.99 2.53 21.74
CA ASP A 33 -6.37 3.83 22.22
C ASP A 33 -5.19 4.81 22.26
N ILE A 34 -5.51 6.10 22.14
CA ILE A 34 -4.59 7.23 22.33
C ILE A 34 -5.08 7.99 23.56
N LEU A 35 -4.21 8.12 24.55
CA LEU A 35 -4.51 8.78 25.81
C LEU A 35 -4.12 10.25 25.71
N THR A 36 -5.01 11.13 26.19
CA THR A 36 -4.80 12.57 26.22
C THR A 36 -5.16 13.12 27.61
N ASP A 37 -4.60 14.27 27.96
CA ASP A 37 -5.08 15.10 29.07
C ASP A 37 -6.30 15.93 28.64
N ASP A 38 -6.79 16.79 29.60
CA ASP A 38 -7.96 17.65 29.38
C ASP A 38 -7.71 18.73 28.30
N ASP A 39 -6.45 19.12 28.07
CA ASP A 39 -6.00 20.06 27.04
C ASP A 39 -5.73 19.37 25.70
N LYS A 40 -6.11 18.09 25.57
CA LYS A 40 -5.87 17.25 24.39
C LYS A 40 -4.40 17.09 24.00
N ASN A 41 -3.48 17.16 24.95
CA ASN A 41 -2.11 16.73 24.72
C ASN A 41 -1.99 15.21 24.86
N VAL A 42 -1.27 14.58 23.96
CA VAL A 42 -0.97 13.14 24.05
C VAL A 42 -0.18 12.84 25.32
N THR A 43 -0.65 11.85 26.09
CA THR A 43 0.00 11.35 27.31
C THR A 43 0.44 9.90 27.20
N GLY A 44 -0.05 9.17 26.20
CA GLY A 44 0.31 7.78 25.98
C GLY A 44 -0.53 7.08 24.96
N VAL A 45 -0.26 5.78 24.80
CA VAL A 45 -1.07 4.84 24.03
C VAL A 45 -1.42 3.63 24.87
N LYS A 46 -2.59 3.04 24.60
CA LYS A 46 -3.03 1.80 25.24
C LYS A 46 -3.18 0.72 24.18
N THR A 47 -2.61 -0.44 24.46
CA THR A 47 -2.75 -1.61 23.57
C THR A 47 -4.06 -2.33 23.83
N TYR A 48 -4.47 -3.15 22.86
CA TYR A 48 -5.64 -4.01 23.01
C TYR A 48 -5.51 -5.00 24.17
N SER A 49 -4.28 -5.45 24.47
CA SER A 49 -3.98 -6.30 25.63
C SER A 49 -4.00 -5.57 26.98
N GLY A 50 -4.24 -4.25 26.97
CA GLY A 50 -4.37 -3.42 28.17
C GLY A 50 -3.08 -2.73 28.65
N ALA A 51 -1.93 -3.00 28.04
CA ALA A 51 -0.68 -2.30 28.41
C ALA A 51 -0.75 -0.82 28.03
N VAL A 52 -0.22 0.05 28.89
CA VAL A 52 -0.12 1.49 28.68
C VAL A 52 1.35 1.89 28.50
N TYR A 53 1.61 2.64 27.46
CA TYR A 53 2.91 3.23 27.18
C TYR A 53 2.79 4.75 27.25
N HIS A 54 3.40 5.36 28.27
CA HIS A 54 3.41 6.81 28.40
C HIS A 54 4.36 7.44 27.38
N CYS A 55 3.88 8.43 26.66
CA CYS A 55 4.65 9.19 25.68
C CYS A 55 4.08 10.59 25.52
N ARG A 56 4.88 11.50 24.97
CA ARG A 56 4.51 12.90 24.72
C ARG A 56 4.19 13.17 23.25
N ALA A 57 4.45 12.20 22.38
CA ALA A 57 4.09 12.27 20.97
C ALA A 57 3.81 10.88 20.41
N VAL A 58 2.89 10.81 19.45
CA VAL A 58 2.51 9.60 18.70
C VAL A 58 2.52 9.93 17.22
N VAL A 59 3.07 9.05 16.40
CA VAL A 59 3.02 9.13 14.94
C VAL A 59 2.25 7.92 14.39
N LEU A 60 1.15 8.18 13.70
CA LEU A 60 0.31 7.15 13.08
C LEU A 60 0.80 6.86 11.66
N CYS A 61 1.22 5.63 11.39
CA CYS A 61 1.64 5.14 10.07
C CYS A 61 0.97 3.80 9.79
N THR A 62 -0.35 3.73 9.86
CA THR A 62 -1.14 2.48 9.88
C THR A 62 -1.26 1.79 8.52
N GLY A 63 -0.76 2.41 7.45
CA GLY A 63 -0.83 1.82 6.11
C GLY A 63 -2.28 1.51 5.72
N THR A 64 -2.51 0.29 5.23
CA THR A 64 -3.85 -0.22 4.85
C THR A 64 -4.45 -1.15 5.90
N TYR A 65 -3.96 -1.08 7.16
CA TYR A 65 -4.34 -2.04 8.20
C TYR A 65 -5.45 -1.55 9.13
N LEU A 66 -5.72 -0.23 9.16
CA LEU A 66 -6.70 0.34 10.09
C LEU A 66 -8.10 -0.10 9.69
N LYS A 67 -8.73 -0.93 10.53
CA LYS A 67 -10.05 -1.56 10.31
C LYS A 67 -10.15 -2.20 8.91
N ALA A 68 -9.08 -2.91 8.52
CA ALA A 68 -8.94 -3.47 7.18
C ALA A 68 -9.90 -4.61 6.89
N ARG A 69 -10.38 -4.66 5.64
CA ARG A 69 -11.24 -5.72 5.11
C ARG A 69 -10.80 -6.06 3.69
N CYS A 70 -10.33 -7.31 3.47
CA CYS A 70 -10.00 -7.83 2.15
C CYS A 70 -11.25 -8.47 1.52
N ILE A 71 -11.52 -8.17 0.24
CA ILE A 71 -12.76 -8.55 -0.44
C ILE A 71 -12.45 -9.03 -1.86
N TYR A 72 -12.98 -10.20 -2.23
CA TYR A 72 -13.05 -10.66 -3.62
C TYR A 72 -14.30 -11.54 -3.81
N GLY A 73 -15.07 -11.29 -4.85
CA GLY A 73 -16.38 -11.93 -5.04
C GLY A 73 -17.25 -11.81 -3.78
N ASP A 74 -17.74 -12.93 -3.28
CA ASP A 74 -18.56 -12.98 -2.07
C ASP A 74 -17.78 -13.11 -0.78
N VAL A 75 -16.46 -13.28 -0.86
CA VAL A 75 -15.58 -13.46 0.31
C VAL A 75 -15.19 -12.12 0.89
N SER A 76 -15.35 -11.97 2.21
CA SER A 76 -14.84 -10.84 2.99
C SER A 76 -14.07 -11.36 4.19
N SER A 77 -12.80 -10.94 4.31
CA SER A 77 -11.92 -11.29 5.43
C SER A 77 -11.50 -10.02 6.16
N TYR A 78 -11.74 -9.94 7.46
CA TYR A 78 -11.37 -8.81 8.31
C TYR A 78 -9.90 -8.90 8.72
N THR A 79 -9.03 -8.84 7.73
CA THR A 79 -7.57 -8.92 7.86
C THR A 79 -6.92 -7.79 7.08
N GLY A 80 -5.66 -7.50 7.43
CA GLY A 80 -4.78 -6.70 6.59
C GLY A 80 -4.29 -7.50 5.37
N PRO A 81 -3.38 -6.92 4.57
CA PRO A 81 -2.80 -7.55 3.39
C PRO A 81 -2.20 -8.93 3.71
N ASN A 82 -2.36 -9.88 2.79
CA ASN A 82 -1.81 -11.24 2.90
C ASN A 82 -2.25 -12.03 4.15
N GLY A 83 -3.44 -11.73 4.69
CA GLY A 83 -3.97 -12.39 5.89
C GLY A 83 -3.33 -11.94 7.21
N LEU A 84 -2.51 -10.89 7.21
CA LEU A 84 -1.95 -10.32 8.43
C LEU A 84 -3.06 -9.67 9.27
N GLN A 85 -2.84 -9.59 10.58
CA GLN A 85 -3.80 -9.02 11.52
C GLN A 85 -4.09 -7.56 11.18
N ALA A 86 -5.37 -7.16 11.14
CA ALA A 86 -5.79 -5.77 11.01
C ALA A 86 -5.76 -5.05 12.38
N ALA A 87 -5.59 -3.73 12.36
CA ALA A 87 -5.73 -2.88 13.54
C ALA A 87 -7.20 -2.44 13.66
N ASN A 88 -8.00 -3.19 14.42
CA ASN A 88 -9.45 -3.05 14.41
C ASN A 88 -10.00 -2.06 15.45
N HIS A 89 -9.22 -1.71 16.47
CA HIS A 89 -9.72 -1.01 17.66
C HIS A 89 -9.37 0.48 17.71
N LEU A 90 -8.35 0.94 16.97
CA LEU A 90 -7.89 2.33 17.06
C LEU A 90 -8.88 3.34 16.42
N THR A 91 -9.65 2.94 15.42
CA THR A 91 -10.60 3.83 14.74
C THR A 91 -11.57 4.52 15.71
N ASP A 92 -12.10 3.78 16.67
CA ASP A 92 -13.08 4.32 17.62
C ASP A 92 -12.42 5.35 18.59
N ALA A 93 -11.15 5.14 18.91
CA ALA A 93 -10.36 6.11 19.65
C ALA A 93 -10.15 7.41 18.87
N LEU A 94 -9.81 7.32 17.58
CA LEU A 94 -9.67 8.51 16.72
C LEU A 94 -10.97 9.30 16.63
N LYS A 95 -12.11 8.63 16.47
CA LYS A 95 -13.45 9.27 16.45
C LYS A 95 -13.77 9.97 17.79
N ARG A 96 -13.44 9.35 18.94
CA ARG A 96 -13.62 9.98 20.25
C ARG A 96 -12.77 11.25 20.44
N LEU A 97 -11.60 11.30 19.82
CA LEU A 97 -10.76 12.50 19.81
C LEU A 97 -11.29 13.60 18.86
N GLY A 98 -12.38 13.33 18.14
CA GLY A 98 -13.01 14.26 17.20
C GLY A 98 -12.37 14.26 15.82
N ILE A 99 -11.61 13.22 15.48
CA ILE A 99 -10.96 13.08 14.17
C ILE A 99 -11.95 12.46 13.17
N GLU A 100 -12.12 13.12 12.01
CA GLU A 100 -12.95 12.62 10.92
C GLU A 100 -12.26 11.42 10.24
N VAL A 101 -12.91 10.27 10.29
CA VAL A 101 -12.45 9.04 9.65
C VAL A 101 -13.23 8.81 8.37
N ARG A 102 -12.52 8.50 7.30
CA ARG A 102 -13.05 8.15 5.98
C ARG A 102 -12.67 6.72 5.63
N ARG A 103 -13.32 6.16 4.60
CA ARG A 103 -13.05 4.81 4.13
C ARG A 103 -12.41 4.86 2.74
N PHE A 104 -11.22 4.27 2.59
CA PHE A 104 -10.54 4.14 1.32
C PHE A 104 -10.47 2.68 0.86
N LYS A 105 -10.33 2.50 -0.43
CA LYS A 105 -10.18 1.21 -1.09
C LYS A 105 -8.93 1.23 -1.97
N THR A 106 -8.11 0.22 -1.86
CA THR A 106 -7.09 -0.11 -2.85
C THR A 106 -7.23 -1.56 -3.29
N GLY A 107 -6.33 -2.05 -4.12
CA GLY A 107 -6.38 -3.44 -4.58
C GLY A 107 -5.00 -3.98 -4.90
N THR A 108 -4.93 -5.29 -5.03
CA THR A 108 -3.73 -6.00 -5.45
C THR A 108 -4.09 -7.04 -6.50
N PRO A 109 -3.23 -7.28 -7.51
CA PRO A 109 -3.45 -8.37 -8.46
C PRO A 109 -3.09 -9.71 -7.84
N ALA A 110 -3.45 -10.79 -8.55
CA ALA A 110 -3.06 -12.12 -8.17
C ALA A 110 -1.53 -12.30 -8.21
N ARG A 111 -1.05 -13.24 -7.38
CA ARG A 111 0.29 -13.84 -7.51
C ARG A 111 0.15 -15.17 -8.18
N VAL A 112 1.04 -15.44 -9.12
CA VAL A 112 1.01 -16.64 -9.94
C VAL A 112 2.34 -17.37 -9.91
N ASP A 113 2.32 -18.68 -10.16
CA ASP A 113 3.52 -19.50 -10.20
C ASP A 113 4.29 -19.27 -11.51
N LYS A 114 5.53 -18.78 -11.42
CA LYS A 114 6.45 -18.56 -12.53
C LYS A 114 6.54 -19.75 -13.49
N ARG A 115 6.49 -20.97 -12.96
CA ARG A 115 6.60 -22.22 -13.74
C ARG A 115 5.39 -22.50 -14.63
N SER A 116 4.29 -21.76 -14.44
CA SER A 116 3.06 -21.88 -15.22
C SER A 116 2.92 -20.82 -16.31
N ILE A 117 3.95 -19.99 -16.51
CA ILE A 117 3.97 -18.87 -17.46
C ILE A 117 4.78 -19.25 -18.69
N ASP A 118 4.26 -18.94 -19.85
CA ASP A 118 4.98 -19.03 -21.14
C ASP A 118 5.56 -17.65 -21.50
N PHE A 119 6.77 -17.38 -21.06
CA PHE A 119 7.46 -16.11 -21.30
C PHE A 119 7.79 -15.87 -22.79
N SER A 120 7.77 -16.91 -23.64
CA SER A 120 8.04 -16.75 -25.07
C SER A 120 6.98 -15.91 -25.81
N LYS A 121 5.80 -15.73 -25.19
CA LYS A 121 4.69 -14.92 -25.70
C LYS A 121 4.65 -13.50 -25.14
N MET A 122 5.67 -13.11 -24.39
CA MET A 122 5.75 -11.82 -23.71
C MET A 122 6.98 -11.06 -24.18
N GLU A 123 6.92 -9.74 -24.07
CA GLU A 123 8.05 -8.87 -24.33
C GLU A 123 8.90 -8.74 -23.07
N GLU A 124 10.16 -9.16 -23.15
CA GLU A 124 11.08 -9.01 -22.04
C GLU A 124 11.49 -7.54 -21.87
N GLN A 125 11.31 -7.01 -20.66
CA GLN A 125 11.69 -5.66 -20.29
C GLN A 125 12.98 -5.72 -19.44
N PHE A 126 14.08 -5.40 -20.08
CA PHE A 126 15.39 -5.36 -19.43
C PHE A 126 15.49 -4.12 -18.52
N GLY A 127 16.39 -4.19 -17.53
CA GLY A 127 16.78 -3.03 -16.77
C GLY A 127 17.57 -2.02 -17.59
N ASP A 128 17.73 -0.82 -17.06
CA ASP A 128 18.47 0.25 -17.74
C ASP A 128 19.94 -0.13 -17.98
N LYS A 129 20.44 0.13 -19.20
CA LYS A 129 21.84 -0.09 -19.55
C LYS A 129 22.78 0.79 -18.71
N HIS A 130 22.32 1.99 -18.39
CA HIS A 130 23.02 2.92 -17.50
C HIS A 130 22.17 3.11 -16.25
N ILE A 131 22.68 2.63 -15.12
CA ILE A 131 21.96 2.69 -13.86
C ILE A 131 22.06 4.10 -13.29
N VAL A 132 20.89 4.74 -13.09
CA VAL A 132 20.79 6.00 -12.37
C VAL A 132 20.39 5.69 -10.93
N PRO A 133 21.25 5.95 -9.93
CA PRO A 133 20.93 5.69 -8.54
C PRO A 133 19.86 6.65 -8.02
N PHE A 134 19.06 6.19 -7.05
CA PHE A 134 18.07 7.04 -6.38
C PHE A 134 18.67 7.99 -5.34
N SER A 135 19.92 7.79 -4.97
CA SER A 135 20.64 8.62 -3.99
C SER A 135 21.73 9.40 -4.69
N PHE A 136 21.84 10.71 -4.39
CA PHE A 136 22.93 11.57 -4.88
C PHE A 136 24.32 11.18 -4.34
N THR A 137 24.37 10.40 -3.26
CA THR A 137 25.62 9.93 -2.65
C THR A 137 26.06 8.55 -3.14
N THR A 138 25.26 7.88 -3.97
CA THR A 138 25.60 6.58 -4.54
C THR A 138 26.33 6.76 -5.87
N ASN A 139 27.56 6.26 -5.97
CA ASN A 139 28.27 6.21 -7.25
C ASN A 139 27.67 5.12 -8.15
N PRO A 140 27.20 5.45 -9.38
CA PRO A 140 26.65 4.46 -10.31
C PRO A 140 27.61 3.29 -10.60
N ASP A 141 28.90 3.55 -10.66
CA ASP A 141 29.94 2.56 -10.99
C ASP A 141 30.12 1.49 -9.89
N ASP A 142 29.70 1.81 -8.66
CA ASP A 142 29.72 0.86 -7.54
C ASP A 142 28.53 -0.11 -7.54
N ILE A 143 27.57 0.08 -8.44
CA ILE A 143 26.36 -0.76 -8.54
C ILE A 143 26.65 -1.97 -9.42
N GLN A 144 27.29 -2.97 -8.86
CA GLN A 144 27.52 -4.27 -9.50
C GLN A 144 26.36 -5.25 -9.20
N LYS A 145 25.20 -5.04 -9.79
CA LYS A 145 24.04 -5.92 -9.57
C LYS A 145 23.48 -6.41 -10.89
N GLU A 146 23.32 -7.72 -10.97
CA GLU A 146 22.50 -8.31 -12.03
C GLU A 146 21.08 -7.75 -11.92
N GLN A 147 20.61 -7.17 -13.02
CA GLN A 147 19.25 -6.65 -13.12
C GLN A 147 18.31 -7.79 -13.47
N VAL A 148 17.16 -7.82 -12.80
CA VAL A 148 16.12 -8.82 -13.06
C VAL A 148 15.11 -8.23 -14.02
N SER A 149 14.87 -8.91 -15.14
CA SER A 149 13.87 -8.52 -16.13
C SER A 149 12.44 -8.72 -15.60
N CYS A 150 11.54 -7.86 -16.01
CA CYS A 150 10.11 -8.12 -16.00
C CYS A 150 9.61 -8.38 -17.42
N TYR A 151 8.34 -8.77 -17.56
CA TYR A 151 7.78 -9.11 -18.86
C TYR A 151 6.49 -8.34 -19.08
N LEU A 152 6.29 -7.87 -20.31
CA LEU A 152 5.11 -7.16 -20.74
C LEU A 152 4.24 -8.03 -21.63
N THR A 153 2.97 -8.11 -21.29
CA THR A 153 1.91 -8.68 -22.10
C THR A 153 0.68 -7.79 -22.05
N TYR A 154 -0.43 -8.21 -22.64
CA TYR A 154 -1.62 -7.37 -22.74
C TYR A 154 -2.89 -8.19 -22.53
N THR A 155 -3.90 -7.56 -21.96
CA THR A 155 -5.27 -8.05 -22.04
C THR A 155 -5.76 -7.99 -23.49
N ASN A 156 -6.89 -8.59 -23.79
CA ASN A 156 -7.52 -8.59 -25.10
C ASN A 156 -9.06 -8.56 -24.97
N GLU A 157 -9.74 -8.54 -26.09
CA GLU A 157 -11.20 -8.49 -26.16
C GLU A 157 -11.89 -9.65 -25.38
N LYS A 158 -11.30 -10.86 -25.40
CA LYS A 158 -11.82 -12.00 -24.62
C LYS A 158 -11.71 -11.75 -23.13
N THR A 159 -10.58 -11.19 -22.68
CA THR A 159 -10.37 -10.77 -21.29
C THR A 159 -11.42 -9.74 -20.89
N HIS A 160 -11.60 -8.70 -21.71
CA HIS A 160 -12.55 -7.62 -21.44
C HIS A 160 -14.00 -8.11 -21.44
N LYS A 161 -14.34 -9.03 -22.34
CA LYS A 161 -15.68 -9.64 -22.36
C LYS A 161 -15.98 -10.40 -21.07
N ILE A 162 -15.05 -11.24 -20.60
CA ILE A 162 -15.21 -11.97 -19.34
C ILE A 162 -15.43 -11.01 -18.18
N ILE A 163 -14.65 -9.92 -18.12
CA ILE A 163 -14.80 -8.90 -17.07
C ILE A 163 -16.17 -8.23 -17.15
N ARG A 164 -16.58 -7.76 -18.34
CA ARG A 164 -17.88 -7.11 -18.56
C ARG A 164 -19.07 -8.02 -18.20
N ASP A 165 -19.01 -9.28 -18.59
CA ASP A 165 -20.06 -10.27 -18.33
C ASP A 165 -20.20 -10.63 -16.83
N ASN A 166 -19.24 -10.21 -15.96
CA ASN A 166 -19.22 -10.54 -14.54
C ASN A 166 -19.14 -9.28 -13.63
N LEU A 167 -19.45 -8.10 -14.15
CA LEU A 167 -19.41 -6.87 -13.34
C LEU A 167 -20.39 -6.89 -12.18
N ASP A 168 -21.54 -7.55 -12.34
CA ASP A 168 -22.56 -7.77 -11.29
C ASP A 168 -22.01 -8.61 -10.11
N ARG A 169 -20.99 -9.44 -10.36
CA ARG A 169 -20.29 -10.25 -9.35
C ARG A 169 -19.10 -9.53 -8.73
N SER A 170 -18.75 -8.33 -9.21
CA SER A 170 -17.65 -7.53 -8.67
C SER A 170 -18.11 -6.77 -7.42
N PRO A 171 -17.45 -6.94 -6.26
CA PRO A 171 -17.74 -6.15 -5.05
C PRO A 171 -17.69 -4.63 -5.28
N LEU A 172 -16.89 -4.18 -6.24
CA LEU A 172 -16.76 -2.78 -6.60
C LEU A 172 -18.04 -2.23 -7.27
N TYR A 173 -18.68 -3.04 -8.13
CA TYR A 173 -19.86 -2.64 -8.90
C TYR A 173 -21.18 -3.04 -8.25
N SER A 174 -21.18 -4.03 -7.36
CA SER A 174 -22.35 -4.45 -6.59
C SER A 174 -22.62 -3.59 -5.37
N GLY A 175 -21.80 -2.57 -5.08
CA GLY A 175 -21.94 -1.72 -3.90
C GLY A 175 -21.48 -2.35 -2.59
N LYS A 176 -20.81 -3.49 -2.62
CA LYS A 176 -20.27 -4.17 -1.44
C LYS A 176 -19.02 -3.46 -0.89
N ILE A 177 -18.29 -2.75 -1.76
CA ILE A 177 -17.17 -1.87 -1.43
C ILE A 177 -17.71 -0.45 -1.28
N GLU A 178 -17.53 0.13 -0.09
CA GLU A 178 -17.98 1.48 0.27
C GLU A 178 -16.83 2.51 0.11
N GLY A 179 -15.59 2.04 0.19
CA GLY A 179 -14.39 2.89 0.17
C GLY A 179 -14.14 3.55 -1.19
N THR A 180 -13.73 4.81 -1.15
CA THR A 180 -13.29 5.55 -2.34
C THR A 180 -11.93 5.04 -2.79
N GLY A 181 -11.78 4.77 -4.10
CA GLY A 181 -10.50 4.39 -4.69
C GLY A 181 -9.54 5.58 -4.79
N PRO A 182 -8.29 5.47 -4.33
CA PRO A 182 -7.29 6.50 -4.54
C PRO A 182 -6.87 6.58 -6.02
N ARG A 183 -6.26 7.71 -6.40
CA ARG A 183 -5.94 8.04 -7.79
C ARG A 183 -5.10 6.99 -8.54
N TYR A 184 -4.18 6.32 -7.85
CA TYR A 184 -3.15 5.49 -8.49
C TYR A 184 -3.45 3.99 -8.52
N CYS A 185 -4.64 3.54 -8.12
CA CYS A 185 -4.96 2.11 -8.08
C CYS A 185 -6.32 1.77 -8.72
N PRO A 186 -6.49 2.02 -10.04
CA PRO A 186 -7.68 1.53 -10.73
C PRO A 186 -7.61 0.00 -10.82
N SER A 187 -8.73 -0.67 -10.55
CA SER A 187 -8.87 -2.10 -10.83
C SER A 187 -8.92 -2.35 -12.33
N ILE A 188 -8.72 -3.61 -12.76
CA ILE A 188 -8.87 -3.95 -14.18
C ILE A 188 -10.33 -3.76 -14.64
N GLU A 189 -11.31 -3.98 -13.74
CA GLU A 189 -12.72 -3.70 -14.02
C GLU A 189 -12.93 -2.22 -14.33
N ASP A 190 -12.35 -1.31 -13.52
CA ASP A 190 -12.40 0.12 -13.77
C ASP A 190 -11.79 0.51 -15.11
N LYS A 191 -10.66 -0.09 -15.47
CA LYS A 191 -10.01 0.17 -16.76
C LYS A 191 -10.89 -0.24 -17.93
N VAL A 192 -11.45 -1.44 -17.88
CA VAL A 192 -12.31 -2.01 -18.95
C VAL A 192 -13.60 -1.20 -19.11
N VAL A 193 -14.13 -0.65 -18.02
CA VAL A 193 -15.36 0.17 -18.07
C VAL A 193 -15.06 1.61 -18.51
N ARG A 194 -14.07 2.25 -17.88
CA ARG A 194 -13.77 3.68 -18.13
C ARG A 194 -13.07 3.94 -19.47
N PHE A 195 -12.31 2.96 -19.95
CA PHE A 195 -11.57 3.04 -21.20
C PHE A 195 -12.07 1.94 -22.15
N ALA A 196 -13.38 1.90 -22.36
CA ALA A 196 -14.04 0.90 -23.18
C ALA A 196 -13.65 0.96 -24.68
N ASP A 197 -13.08 2.11 -25.11
CA ASP A 197 -12.50 2.32 -26.43
C ASP A 197 -11.15 1.63 -26.63
N LYS A 198 -10.49 1.16 -25.55
CA LYS A 198 -9.23 0.45 -25.62
C LYS A 198 -9.45 -1.04 -25.80
N ASP A 199 -8.81 -1.58 -26.81
CA ASP A 199 -8.84 -3.03 -27.15
C ASP A 199 -7.94 -3.87 -26.24
N ARG A 200 -7.00 -3.24 -25.53
CA ARG A 200 -6.04 -3.89 -24.63
C ARG A 200 -5.52 -2.97 -23.53
N HIS A 201 -5.11 -3.57 -22.40
CA HIS A 201 -4.40 -2.92 -21.31
C HIS A 201 -3.10 -3.66 -21.02
N GLN A 202 -2.06 -2.93 -20.63
CA GLN A 202 -0.77 -3.49 -20.27
C GLN A 202 -0.86 -4.36 -19.01
N VAL A 203 -0.15 -5.48 -19.04
CA VAL A 203 0.03 -6.40 -17.93
C VAL A 203 1.53 -6.61 -17.75
N PHE A 204 2.05 -6.17 -16.62
CA PHE A 204 3.45 -6.40 -16.25
C PHE A 204 3.54 -7.65 -15.39
N VAL A 205 4.39 -8.59 -15.81
CA VAL A 205 4.67 -9.82 -15.07
C VAL A 205 6.01 -9.64 -14.37
N GLU A 206 5.97 -9.43 -13.06
CA GLU A 206 7.11 -9.01 -12.26
C GLU A 206 7.41 -10.03 -11.16
N PRO A 207 8.69 -10.41 -10.93
CA PRO A 207 9.04 -11.31 -9.85
C PRO A 207 8.81 -10.64 -8.48
N GLU A 208 8.21 -11.36 -7.54
CA GLU A 208 8.06 -10.92 -6.15
C GLU A 208 9.39 -10.84 -5.39
N GLY A 209 10.37 -11.62 -5.80
CA GLY A 209 11.71 -11.65 -5.24
C GLY A 209 12.57 -12.75 -5.84
N ASN A 210 13.87 -12.74 -5.53
CA ASN A 210 14.83 -13.71 -6.06
C ASN A 210 14.74 -15.10 -5.39
N TYR A 211 14.00 -15.21 -4.29
CA TYR A 211 13.90 -16.41 -3.46
C TYR A 211 12.55 -17.15 -3.62
N THR A 212 11.70 -16.69 -4.54
CA THR A 212 10.37 -17.25 -4.75
C THR A 212 10.04 -17.40 -6.23
N ASN A 213 9.14 -18.36 -6.53
CA ASN A 213 8.55 -18.51 -7.87
C ASN A 213 7.26 -17.67 -8.04
N GLU A 214 6.91 -16.82 -7.07
CA GLU A 214 5.74 -15.97 -7.20
C GLU A 214 6.01 -14.79 -8.16
N MET A 215 5.09 -14.60 -9.11
CA MET A 215 5.08 -13.47 -10.03
C MET A 215 3.85 -12.60 -9.76
N TYR A 216 4.04 -11.30 -9.82
CA TYR A 216 3.04 -10.27 -9.64
C TYR A 216 2.49 -9.84 -11.01
N LEU A 217 1.17 -9.79 -11.15
CA LEU A 217 0.52 -9.38 -12.40
C LEU A 217 0.14 -7.90 -12.36
N GLY A 218 1.13 -7.02 -12.49
CA GLY A 218 0.95 -5.56 -12.48
C GLY A 218 -0.08 -5.11 -13.52
N GLY A 219 -1.02 -4.26 -13.07
CA GLY A 219 -2.11 -3.78 -13.94
C GLY A 219 -3.40 -4.59 -13.90
N MET A 220 -3.41 -5.75 -13.22
CA MET A 220 -4.54 -6.68 -13.13
C MET A 220 -5.16 -6.75 -11.73
N SER A 221 -5.06 -5.69 -10.93
CA SER A 221 -5.77 -5.61 -9.63
C SER A 221 -7.27 -5.81 -9.84
N SER A 222 -7.88 -6.69 -9.05
CA SER A 222 -9.28 -7.06 -9.23
C SER A 222 -9.92 -7.46 -7.91
N SER A 223 -11.24 -7.31 -7.82
CA SER A 223 -12.05 -7.86 -6.75
C SER A 223 -13.02 -8.94 -7.24
N LEU A 224 -12.93 -9.34 -8.50
CA LEU A 224 -13.77 -10.39 -9.07
C LEU A 224 -13.59 -11.74 -8.34
N PRO A 225 -14.59 -12.62 -8.36
CA PRO A 225 -14.48 -13.98 -7.78
C PRO A 225 -13.36 -14.79 -8.40
N GLU A 226 -12.86 -15.79 -7.66
CA GLU A 226 -11.73 -16.62 -8.06
C GLU A 226 -11.91 -17.31 -9.42
N ASP A 227 -13.10 -17.86 -9.69
CA ASP A 227 -13.40 -18.49 -10.97
C ASP A 227 -13.29 -17.51 -12.17
N VAL A 228 -13.71 -16.26 -11.97
CA VAL A 228 -13.58 -15.20 -12.96
C VAL A 228 -12.13 -14.77 -13.11
N GLN A 229 -11.37 -14.70 -12.01
CA GLN A 229 -9.95 -14.39 -12.05
C GLN A 229 -9.19 -15.43 -12.90
N TYR A 230 -9.44 -16.72 -12.68
CA TYR A 230 -8.85 -17.77 -13.54
C TYR A 230 -9.26 -17.64 -15.00
N ALA A 231 -10.55 -17.41 -15.26
CA ALA A 231 -11.05 -17.29 -16.63
C ALA A 231 -10.41 -16.11 -17.38
N MET A 232 -10.34 -14.91 -16.75
CA MET A 232 -9.76 -13.73 -17.39
C MET A 232 -8.24 -13.84 -17.59
N TYR A 233 -7.49 -14.34 -16.60
CA TYR A 233 -6.03 -14.48 -16.73
C TYR A 233 -5.65 -15.45 -17.85
N ARG A 234 -6.37 -16.55 -18.00
CA ARG A 234 -6.09 -17.56 -19.05
C ARG A 234 -6.35 -17.09 -20.46
N THR A 235 -6.95 -15.92 -20.65
CA THR A 235 -7.09 -15.29 -21.98
C THR A 235 -5.90 -14.41 -22.34
N VAL A 236 -5.03 -14.08 -21.38
CA VAL A 236 -3.86 -13.22 -21.58
C VAL A 236 -2.72 -14.04 -22.19
N PRO A 237 -2.07 -13.56 -23.28
CA PRO A 237 -0.95 -14.27 -23.89
C PRO A 237 0.16 -14.60 -22.89
N GLY A 238 0.57 -15.87 -22.86
CA GLY A 238 1.57 -16.41 -21.94
C GLY A 238 1.02 -16.84 -20.57
N LEU A 239 -0.26 -16.57 -20.27
CA LEU A 239 -0.92 -16.95 -19.02
C LEU A 239 -1.98 -18.06 -19.22
N GLU A 240 -2.05 -18.71 -20.38
CA GLU A 240 -3.09 -19.69 -20.71
C GLU A 240 -3.15 -20.88 -19.74
N ASN A 241 -2.00 -21.25 -19.18
CA ASN A 241 -1.86 -22.35 -18.22
C ASN A 241 -1.57 -21.85 -16.79
N VAL A 242 -1.81 -20.57 -16.52
CA VAL A 242 -1.43 -19.93 -15.27
C VAL A 242 -2.04 -20.61 -14.04
N LYS A 243 -1.24 -20.74 -12.99
CA LYS A 243 -1.65 -21.22 -11.67
C LYS A 243 -1.60 -20.05 -10.70
N ILE A 244 -2.74 -19.69 -10.13
CA ILE A 244 -2.82 -18.66 -9.10
C ILE A 244 -2.30 -19.25 -7.79
N VAL A 245 -1.37 -18.54 -7.16
CA VAL A 245 -0.83 -18.85 -5.83
C VAL A 245 -1.60 -18.07 -4.75
N ARG A 246 -1.93 -16.81 -5.06
CA ARG A 246 -2.77 -15.95 -4.22
C ARG A 246 -3.72 -15.16 -5.10
N ASN A 247 -5.00 -15.14 -4.73
CA ASN A 247 -6.01 -14.40 -5.48
C ASN A 247 -5.78 -12.89 -5.41
N ALA A 248 -6.21 -12.18 -6.44
CA ALA A 248 -6.41 -10.74 -6.38
C ALA A 248 -7.52 -10.41 -5.38
N TYR A 249 -7.42 -9.26 -4.72
CA TYR A 249 -8.46 -8.77 -3.82
C TYR A 249 -8.45 -7.25 -3.77
N ALA A 250 -9.59 -6.66 -3.43
CA ALA A 250 -9.66 -5.30 -2.95
C ALA A 250 -9.46 -5.28 -1.42
N ILE A 251 -8.84 -4.23 -0.92
CA ILE A 251 -8.76 -3.98 0.52
C ILE A 251 -9.37 -2.62 0.83
N GLU A 252 -10.30 -2.59 1.76
CA GLU A 252 -10.81 -1.38 2.38
C GLU A 252 -10.14 -1.16 3.72
N TYR A 253 -9.89 0.10 4.05
CA TYR A 253 -9.27 0.50 5.30
C TYR A 253 -9.70 1.92 5.68
N ASP A 254 -9.60 2.24 6.96
CA ASP A 254 -9.89 3.58 7.45
C ASP A 254 -8.69 4.51 7.22
N CYS A 255 -8.98 5.74 6.87
CA CYS A 255 -8.05 6.85 6.75
C CYS A 255 -8.67 8.10 7.40
N ILE A 256 -7.87 9.13 7.58
CA ILE A 256 -8.33 10.41 8.13
C ILE A 256 -8.64 11.41 7.02
N ASN A 257 -9.39 12.44 7.37
CA ASN A 257 -9.47 13.64 6.55
C ASN A 257 -8.16 14.45 6.73
N ALA A 258 -7.27 14.45 5.73
CA ALA A 258 -5.98 15.13 5.81
C ALA A 258 -6.08 16.65 6.05
N VAL A 259 -7.24 17.27 5.81
CA VAL A 259 -7.51 18.68 6.13
C VAL A 259 -7.37 18.97 7.64
N GLU A 260 -7.50 17.94 8.49
CA GLU A 260 -7.31 18.09 9.94
C GLU A 260 -5.85 18.19 10.39
N LEU A 261 -4.91 18.02 9.46
CA LEU A 261 -3.48 18.15 9.73
C LEU A 261 -2.99 19.57 9.49
N LYS A 262 -2.01 19.97 10.28
CA LYS A 262 -1.13 21.11 10.01
C LYS A 262 -0.12 20.73 8.93
N SER A 263 0.57 21.69 8.33
CA SER A 263 1.68 21.42 7.40
C SER A 263 2.84 20.62 8.02
N SER A 264 2.93 20.60 9.35
CA SER A 264 3.87 19.77 10.12
C SER A 264 3.44 18.30 10.23
N LEU A 265 2.28 17.93 9.68
CA LEU A 265 1.60 16.64 9.85
C LEU A 265 1.11 16.33 11.27
N GLU A 266 1.09 17.32 12.14
CA GLU A 266 0.42 17.26 13.45
C GLU A 266 -1.08 17.51 13.29
N PHE A 267 -1.92 16.80 14.04
CA PHE A 267 -3.35 17.08 14.11
C PHE A 267 -3.59 18.48 14.70
N LYS A 268 -4.57 19.20 14.14
CA LYS A 268 -4.91 20.56 14.61
C LYS A 268 -5.48 20.59 16.01
N ASN A 269 -6.29 19.57 16.34
CA ASN A 269 -7.09 19.50 17.56
C ASN A 269 -6.55 18.50 18.61
N VAL A 270 -5.45 17.79 18.33
CA VAL A 270 -4.81 16.86 19.26
C VAL A 270 -3.32 17.12 19.25
N HIS A 271 -2.81 17.66 20.36
CA HIS A 271 -1.42 18.09 20.46
C HIS A 271 -0.47 16.92 20.69
N GLY A 272 0.58 16.81 19.88
CA GLY A 272 1.53 15.70 19.94
C GLY A 272 1.09 14.45 19.15
N LEU A 273 -0.07 14.49 18.49
CA LEU A 273 -0.48 13.44 17.55
C LEU A 273 -0.13 13.84 16.13
N PHE A 274 0.58 12.98 15.44
CA PHE A 274 1.02 13.14 14.04
C PHE A 274 0.56 11.97 13.20
N SER A 275 0.50 12.14 11.88
CA SER A 275 0.26 11.02 10.98
C SER A 275 1.00 11.16 9.67
N GLY A 276 1.30 10.02 9.03
CA GLY A 276 1.99 9.98 7.74
C GLY A 276 1.60 8.77 6.90
N GLY A 277 1.64 8.94 5.59
CA GLY A 277 1.45 7.89 4.61
C GLY A 277 -0.02 7.60 4.27
N GLN A 278 -0.33 6.32 4.15
CA GLN A 278 -1.63 5.86 3.64
C GLN A 278 -2.83 6.36 4.45
N ILE A 279 -2.68 6.49 5.77
CA ILE A 279 -3.71 7.02 6.65
C ILE A 279 -4.12 8.46 6.30
N ASN A 280 -3.21 9.24 5.70
CA ASN A 280 -3.48 10.61 5.22
C ASN A 280 -4.11 10.62 3.81
N GLY A 281 -4.33 9.45 3.21
CA GLY A 281 -4.84 9.33 1.84
C GLY A 281 -3.77 9.28 0.76
N SER A 282 -2.47 9.28 1.11
CA SER A 282 -1.37 9.09 0.17
C SER A 282 -1.22 7.62 -0.21
N SER A 283 -1.35 7.30 -1.50
CA SER A 283 -1.29 5.93 -2.00
C SER A 283 0.03 5.56 -2.69
N GLY A 284 0.89 6.52 -3.00
CA GLY A 284 2.23 6.26 -3.52
C GLY A 284 3.19 5.84 -2.41
N TYR A 285 4.07 4.87 -2.69
CA TYR A 285 4.98 4.31 -1.68
C TYR A 285 5.98 5.34 -1.17
N GLU A 286 6.54 6.12 -2.07
CA GLU A 286 7.56 7.11 -1.77
C GLU A 286 6.99 8.26 -0.95
N GLU A 287 5.83 8.77 -1.35
CA GLU A 287 5.14 9.83 -0.63
C GLU A 287 4.76 9.38 0.78
N ALA A 288 4.26 8.15 0.91
CA ALA A 288 3.87 7.59 2.20
C ALA A 288 5.08 7.45 3.13
N ALA A 289 6.22 6.97 2.62
CA ALA A 289 7.45 6.81 3.38
C ALA A 289 7.99 8.18 3.86
N VAL A 290 8.02 9.17 2.98
CA VAL A 290 8.53 10.50 3.32
C VAL A 290 7.58 11.24 4.28
N GLN A 291 6.27 11.10 4.15
CA GLN A 291 5.32 11.66 5.12
C GLN A 291 5.57 11.09 6.52
N GLY A 292 5.80 9.79 6.65
CA GLY A 292 6.15 9.17 7.93
C GLY A 292 7.46 9.73 8.51
N LEU A 293 8.47 9.95 7.66
CA LEU A 293 9.74 10.56 8.06
C LEU A 293 9.54 12.00 8.55
N ILE A 294 8.83 12.84 7.81
CA ILE A 294 8.56 14.24 8.21
C ILE A 294 7.72 14.31 9.48
N ALA A 295 6.71 13.46 9.61
CA ALA A 295 5.91 13.39 10.85
C ALA A 295 6.79 13.02 12.05
N GLY A 296 7.70 12.06 11.91
CA GLY A 296 8.65 11.68 12.95
C GLY A 296 9.63 12.81 13.32
N ILE A 297 10.19 13.49 12.30
CA ILE A 297 11.06 14.66 12.51
C ILE A 297 10.30 15.75 13.28
N ASN A 298 9.08 16.07 12.87
CA ASN A 298 8.30 17.14 13.50
C ASN A 298 7.82 16.77 14.91
N ALA A 299 7.54 15.51 15.18
CA ALA A 299 7.30 15.03 16.53
C ALA A 299 8.53 15.27 17.44
N ALA A 300 9.73 14.93 16.94
CA ALA A 300 10.97 15.19 17.68
C ALA A 300 11.25 16.69 17.85
N MET A 301 11.07 17.50 16.79
CA MET A 301 11.23 18.97 16.86
C MET A 301 10.31 19.59 17.92
N LYS A 302 9.05 19.16 17.97
CA LYS A 302 8.10 19.60 19.00
C LYS A 302 8.60 19.28 20.41
N LEU A 303 9.06 18.05 20.65
CA LEU A 303 9.57 17.63 21.97
C LEU A 303 10.84 18.38 22.40
N LEU A 304 11.63 18.84 21.43
CA LEU A 304 12.85 19.62 21.63
C LEU A 304 12.58 21.14 21.70
N GLY A 305 11.33 21.57 21.57
CA GLY A 305 10.97 23.01 21.54
C GLY A 305 11.52 23.74 20.32
N ARG A 306 11.74 23.04 19.21
CA ARG A 306 12.27 23.59 17.95
C ARG A 306 11.17 23.89 16.96
N VAL A 307 11.47 24.75 15.98
CA VAL A 307 10.57 25.06 14.86
C VAL A 307 10.36 23.79 14.01
N PRO A 308 9.12 23.47 13.60
CA PRO A 308 8.86 22.31 12.75
C PRO A 308 9.51 22.46 11.37
N LEU A 309 9.93 21.34 10.79
CA LEU A 309 10.35 21.26 9.41
C LEU A 309 9.10 21.28 8.51
N ILE A 310 8.93 22.36 7.75
CA ILE A 310 7.89 22.50 6.74
C ILE A 310 8.60 22.78 5.42
N LEU A 311 8.34 21.94 4.43
CA LEU A 311 8.90 22.08 3.10
C LEU A 311 7.84 22.66 2.16
N ASP A 312 8.25 23.64 1.35
CA ASP A 312 7.42 24.18 0.28
C ASP A 312 7.53 23.33 -0.99
N ARG A 313 6.54 23.42 -1.87
CA ARG A 313 6.53 22.72 -3.17
C ARG A 313 7.69 23.09 -4.09
N SER A 314 8.28 24.26 -3.90
CA SER A 314 9.48 24.71 -4.60
C SER A 314 10.78 24.12 -4.02
N GLU A 315 10.75 23.63 -2.78
CA GLU A 315 11.93 23.11 -2.08
C GLU A 315 12.07 21.60 -2.24
N ALA A 316 10.94 20.87 -2.27
CA ALA A 316 10.95 19.42 -2.39
C ALA A 316 9.66 18.88 -3.02
N TYR A 317 9.75 17.69 -3.62
CA TYR A 317 8.61 16.97 -4.20
C TYR A 317 7.49 16.71 -3.18
N ILE A 318 7.82 16.57 -1.92
CA ILE A 318 6.88 16.33 -0.81
C ILE A 318 6.27 17.60 -0.24
N GLY A 319 6.83 18.76 -0.57
CA GLY A 319 6.36 20.07 -0.12
C GLY A 319 5.00 20.53 -0.67
#